data_554ce374887dafcd351b54579e597fe0
#
_entry.id   554ce374887dafcd351b54579e597fe0
#
_cell.length_a   1.000
_cell.length_b   1.000
_cell.length_c   1.000
_cell.angle_alpha   90.00
_cell.angle_beta   90.00
_cell.angle_gamma   90.00
#
_symmetry.space_group_name_H-M   'P 1'
#
loop_
_entity.id
_entity.type
_entity.pdbx_description
1 polymer ?
#
loop_
_entity_poly.entity_id
_entity_poly.type
_entity_poly.pdbx_seq_one_letter_code
_entity_poly.pdbx_strand_id
1 'polypeptide(L)'
;MNEHELMAQPVEAYMSEAQQAFFKQLLETERKELSRQIDAEFQALRTLEYSADAADIATREEQQQWQLRQLERQKKLIDKIDATLDRLAQGTYGWCEETGEPIGLGRLLLRPTATLCIEAKQRQEQRERHVRQD
;
A
#
# COMPACT_ATOMS: atom_id res chain seq x y z
N MET A 1 5.03 17.81 11.34
CA MET A 1 6.21 17.72 10.46
C MET A 1 5.73 17.45 9.04
N ASN A 2 6.24 18.20 8.08
CA ASN A 2 5.96 17.97 6.66
C ASN A 2 7.11 17.19 6.01
N GLU A 3 6.98 16.83 4.73
CA GLU A 3 8.02 16.08 4.01
C GLU A 3 9.36 16.82 3.97
N HIS A 4 9.31 18.13 3.78
CA HIS A 4 10.53 18.94 3.72
C HIS A 4 11.28 18.91 5.06
N GLU A 5 10.56 19.07 6.16
CA GLU A 5 11.14 18.99 7.50
C GLU A 5 11.68 17.59 7.80
N LEU A 6 10.97 16.55 7.37
CA LEU A 6 11.39 15.16 7.52
C LEU A 6 12.73 14.92 6.82
N MET A 7 12.83 15.32 5.55
CA MET A 7 14.05 15.11 4.75
C MET A 7 15.23 15.97 5.21
N ALA A 8 14.98 17.06 5.93
CA ALA A 8 16.01 17.93 6.46
C ALA A 8 16.63 17.41 7.77
N GLN A 9 16.06 16.38 8.39
CA GLN A 9 16.58 15.84 9.63
C GLN A 9 17.89 15.09 9.44
N PRO A 10 18.76 15.04 10.47
CA PRO A 10 20.03 14.33 10.36
C PRO A 10 19.84 12.82 10.25
N VAL A 11 20.86 12.17 9.68
CA VAL A 11 20.86 10.71 9.47
C VAL A 11 20.62 9.94 10.79
N GLU A 12 21.16 10.46 11.89
CA GLU A 12 21.02 9.84 13.22
C GLU A 12 19.60 9.85 13.74
N ALA A 13 18.73 10.69 13.17
CA ALA A 13 17.31 10.76 13.53
C ALA A 13 16.45 9.71 12.82
N TYR A 14 17.06 8.82 12.01
CA TYR A 14 16.31 7.82 11.25
C TYR A 14 15.46 6.95 12.17
N MET A 15 14.17 6.88 11.84
CA MET A 15 13.14 6.18 12.63
C MET A 15 13.05 6.63 14.08
N SER A 16 13.37 7.92 14.35
CA SER A 16 13.02 8.56 15.62
C SER A 16 11.51 8.49 15.86
N GLU A 17 11.09 8.72 17.09
CA GLU A 17 9.66 8.75 17.42
C GLU A 17 8.89 9.74 16.55
N ALA A 18 9.49 10.90 16.25
CA ALA A 18 8.87 11.91 15.39
C ALA A 18 8.69 11.39 13.94
N GLN A 19 9.70 10.71 13.42
CA GLN A 19 9.62 10.12 12.07
C GLN A 19 8.60 8.97 12.02
N GLN A 20 8.59 8.12 13.02
CA GLN A 20 7.59 7.05 13.13
C GLN A 20 6.18 7.61 13.20
N ALA A 21 5.97 8.67 13.96
CA ALA A 21 4.67 9.35 14.05
C ALA A 21 4.25 9.94 12.71
N PHE A 22 5.20 10.50 11.95
CA PHE A 22 4.94 11.01 10.60
C PHE A 22 4.42 9.90 9.68
N PHE A 23 5.10 8.77 9.62
CA PHE A 23 4.68 7.66 8.75
C PHE A 23 3.40 7.00 9.23
N LYS A 24 3.19 6.92 10.53
CA LYS A 24 1.94 6.41 11.10
C LYS A 24 0.76 7.25 10.62
N GLN A 25 0.87 8.56 10.69
CA GLN A 25 -0.19 9.46 10.26
C GLN A 25 -0.41 9.37 8.74
N LEU A 26 0.66 9.31 7.97
CA LEU A 26 0.58 9.14 6.52
C LEU A 26 -0.20 7.88 6.17
N LEU A 27 0.13 6.76 6.78
CA LEU A 27 -0.50 5.46 6.54
C LEU A 27 -1.96 5.43 7.01
N GLU A 28 -2.26 6.02 8.16
CA GLU A 28 -3.63 6.12 8.65
C GLU A 28 -4.51 6.95 7.72
N THR A 29 -3.96 8.03 7.16
CA THR A 29 -4.67 8.88 6.18
C THR A 29 -4.92 8.10 4.89
N GLU A 30 -3.93 7.38 4.38
CA GLU A 30 -4.09 6.55 3.19
C GLU A 30 -5.12 5.44 3.41
N ARG A 31 -5.09 4.80 4.58
CA ARG A 31 -6.05 3.76 4.93
C ARG A 31 -7.48 4.29 4.94
N LYS A 32 -7.67 5.46 5.52
CA LYS A 32 -8.98 6.11 5.58
C LYS A 32 -9.54 6.40 4.19
N GLU A 33 -8.69 6.93 3.30
CA GLU A 33 -9.07 7.20 1.92
C GLU A 33 -9.41 5.93 1.15
N LEU A 34 -8.62 4.86 1.32
CA LEU A 34 -8.91 3.56 0.71
C LEU A 34 -10.21 2.96 1.22
N SER A 35 -10.48 3.06 2.53
CA SER A 35 -11.76 2.60 3.11
C SER A 35 -12.94 3.35 2.49
N ARG A 36 -12.80 4.66 2.30
CA ARG A 36 -13.82 5.47 1.66
C ARG A 36 -14.06 5.04 0.21
N GLN A 37 -12.97 4.77 -0.53
CA GLN A 37 -13.07 4.30 -1.92
C GLN A 37 -13.75 2.93 -2.00
N ILE A 38 -13.42 2.02 -1.08
CA ILE A 38 -14.04 0.69 -1.02
C ILE A 38 -15.55 0.81 -0.78
N ASP A 39 -15.96 1.66 0.16
CA ASP A 39 -17.37 1.87 0.44
C ASP A 39 -18.10 2.43 -0.79
N ALA A 40 -17.48 3.39 -1.50
CA ALA A 40 -18.04 3.95 -2.72
C ALA A 40 -18.17 2.87 -3.83
N GLU A 41 -17.17 2.00 -3.96
CA GLU A 41 -17.19 0.90 -4.94
C GLU A 41 -18.29 -0.12 -4.62
N PHE A 42 -18.50 -0.45 -3.34
CA PHE A 42 -19.59 -1.32 -2.93
C PHE A 42 -20.95 -0.71 -3.26
N GLN A 43 -21.13 0.59 -3.05
CA GLN A 43 -22.37 1.26 -3.42
C GLN A 43 -22.60 1.24 -4.93
N ALA A 44 -21.56 1.46 -5.71
CA ALA A 44 -21.63 1.38 -7.17
C ALA A 44 -22.00 -0.03 -7.64
N LEU A 45 -21.42 -1.05 -7.01
CA LEU A 45 -21.73 -2.45 -7.32
C LEU A 45 -23.20 -2.78 -7.02
N ARG A 46 -23.73 -2.34 -5.89
CA ARG A 46 -25.14 -2.52 -5.54
C ARG A 46 -26.06 -1.84 -6.56
N THR A 47 -25.71 -0.65 -6.99
CA THR A 47 -26.48 0.09 -8.00
C THR A 47 -26.55 -0.70 -9.31
N LEU A 48 -25.44 -1.33 -9.73
CA LEU A 48 -25.41 -2.18 -10.91
C LEU A 48 -26.31 -3.42 -10.77
N GLU A 49 -26.36 -4.01 -9.59
CA GLU A 49 -27.21 -5.17 -9.32
C GLU A 49 -28.71 -4.87 -9.49
N TYR A 50 -29.12 -3.63 -9.17
CA TYR A 50 -30.51 -3.23 -9.23
C TYR A 50 -30.90 -2.57 -10.54
N SER A 51 -29.97 -2.23 -11.43
CA SER A 51 -30.30 -1.67 -12.75
C SER A 51 -30.68 -2.79 -13.70
N ALA A 52 -31.98 -3.00 -13.87
CA ALA A 52 -32.53 -4.15 -14.57
C ALA A 52 -32.95 -3.80 -15.99
N ASP A 53 -32.01 -3.72 -16.92
CA ASP A 53 -32.36 -3.75 -18.35
C ASP A 53 -31.76 -5.02 -18.96
N ALA A 54 -32.60 -5.91 -19.46
CA ALA A 54 -32.20 -7.22 -19.98
C ALA A 54 -31.21 -7.13 -21.15
N ALA A 55 -31.23 -6.00 -21.87
CA ALA A 55 -30.33 -5.77 -23.01
C ALA A 55 -28.86 -5.56 -22.59
N ASP A 56 -28.62 -5.19 -21.33
CA ASP A 56 -27.29 -4.82 -20.83
C ASP A 56 -26.68 -5.83 -19.87
N ILE A 57 -27.22 -7.06 -19.80
CA ILE A 57 -26.77 -8.08 -18.86
C ILE A 57 -25.28 -8.39 -19.01
N ALA A 58 -24.80 -8.60 -20.24
CA ALA A 58 -23.40 -8.94 -20.49
C ALA A 58 -22.46 -7.79 -20.09
N THR A 59 -22.81 -6.55 -20.45
CA THR A 59 -22.04 -5.37 -20.08
C THR A 59 -22.02 -5.18 -18.56
N ARG A 60 -23.16 -5.41 -17.91
CA ARG A 60 -23.27 -5.31 -16.45
C ARG A 60 -22.40 -6.36 -15.77
N GLU A 61 -22.38 -7.60 -16.26
CA GLU A 61 -21.54 -8.67 -15.71
C GLU A 61 -20.04 -8.32 -15.83
N GLU A 62 -19.62 -7.79 -16.98
CA GLU A 62 -18.25 -7.33 -17.19
C GLU A 62 -17.87 -6.22 -16.20
N GLN A 63 -18.76 -5.23 -16.01
CA GLN A 63 -18.54 -4.14 -15.06
C GLN A 63 -18.47 -4.65 -13.62
N GLN A 64 -19.34 -5.60 -13.24
CA GLN A 64 -19.31 -6.21 -11.92
C GLN A 64 -17.99 -6.93 -11.66
N GLN A 65 -17.50 -7.71 -12.64
CA GLN A 65 -16.23 -8.41 -12.53
C GLN A 65 -15.06 -7.45 -12.39
N TRP A 66 -15.07 -6.36 -13.16
CA TRP A 66 -14.04 -5.33 -13.08
C TRP A 66 -14.03 -4.68 -11.69
N GLN A 67 -15.21 -4.32 -11.18
CA GLN A 67 -15.35 -3.71 -9.84
C GLN A 67 -14.91 -4.65 -8.74
N LEU A 68 -15.24 -5.95 -8.84
CA LEU A 68 -14.79 -6.94 -7.87
C LEU A 68 -13.26 -7.05 -7.84
N ARG A 69 -12.61 -7.03 -9.01
CA ARG A 69 -11.14 -7.01 -9.09
C ARG A 69 -10.55 -5.78 -8.42
N GLN A 70 -11.16 -4.60 -8.62
CA GLN A 70 -10.73 -3.36 -7.97
C GLN A 70 -10.88 -3.44 -6.44
N LEU A 71 -11.99 -3.99 -5.96
CA LEU A 71 -12.22 -4.18 -4.53
C LEU A 71 -11.18 -5.11 -3.91
N GLU A 72 -10.87 -6.23 -4.57
CA GLU A 72 -9.83 -7.15 -4.11
C GLU A 72 -8.46 -6.48 -4.04
N ARG A 73 -8.12 -5.70 -5.05
CA ARG A 73 -6.86 -4.95 -5.10
C ARG A 73 -6.77 -3.93 -3.96
N GLN A 74 -7.86 -3.17 -3.74
CA GLN A 74 -7.91 -2.17 -2.68
C GLN A 74 -7.83 -2.81 -1.30
N LYS A 75 -8.49 -3.96 -1.12
CA LYS A 75 -8.40 -4.72 0.14
C LYS A 75 -6.98 -5.18 0.42
N LYS A 76 -6.26 -5.67 -0.60
CA LYS A 76 -4.85 -6.06 -0.45
C LYS A 76 -3.99 -4.87 -0.04
N LEU A 77 -4.25 -3.68 -0.56
CA LEU A 77 -3.54 -2.46 -0.17
C LEU A 77 -3.80 -2.11 1.30
N ILE A 78 -5.05 -2.23 1.75
CA ILE A 78 -5.39 -2.02 3.17
C ILE A 78 -4.65 -3.04 4.05
N ASP A 79 -4.63 -4.31 3.66
CA ASP A 79 -3.92 -5.34 4.41
C ASP A 79 -2.42 -5.03 4.53
N LYS A 80 -1.81 -4.51 3.48
CA LYS A 80 -0.40 -4.06 3.50
C LYS A 80 -0.20 -2.88 4.45
N ILE A 81 -1.13 -1.94 4.45
CA ILE A 81 -1.08 -0.79 5.36
C ILE A 81 -1.21 -1.27 6.81
N ASP A 82 -2.15 -2.16 7.08
CA ASP A 82 -2.35 -2.72 8.42
C ASP A 82 -1.10 -3.46 8.91
N ALA A 83 -0.48 -4.27 8.07
CA ALA A 83 0.77 -4.94 8.39
C ALA A 83 1.90 -3.95 8.67
N THR A 84 1.93 -2.83 7.93
CA THR A 84 2.93 -1.77 8.12
C THR A 84 2.71 -1.03 9.45
N LEU A 85 1.46 -0.75 9.79
CA LEU A 85 1.13 -0.15 11.08
C LEU A 85 1.53 -1.06 12.24
N ASP A 86 1.40 -2.38 12.08
CA ASP A 86 1.88 -3.35 13.06
C ASP A 86 3.41 -3.29 13.21
N ARG A 87 4.15 -3.17 12.11
CA ARG A 87 5.62 -3.01 12.17
C ARG A 87 6.02 -1.72 12.88
N LEU A 88 5.27 -0.63 12.66
CA LEU A 88 5.50 0.62 13.40
C LEU A 88 5.31 0.42 14.90
N ALA A 89 4.24 -0.28 15.28
CA ALA A 89 3.98 -0.58 16.68
C ALA A 89 5.06 -1.47 17.32
N GLN A 90 5.65 -2.38 16.53
CA GLN A 90 6.71 -3.28 16.99
C GLN A 90 8.10 -2.67 16.94
N GLY A 91 8.27 -1.49 16.34
CA GLY A 91 9.56 -0.83 16.22
C GLY A 91 10.46 -1.36 15.11
N THR A 92 9.91 -2.13 14.16
CA THR A 92 10.67 -2.71 13.05
C THR A 92 10.50 -1.99 11.72
N TYR A 93 9.62 -1.01 11.67
CA TYR A 93 9.35 -0.24 10.44
C TYR A 93 10.58 0.53 9.98
N GLY A 94 10.78 0.58 8.68
CA GLY A 94 11.85 1.36 8.05
C GLY A 94 13.15 0.59 7.83
N TRP A 95 13.23 -0.64 8.32
CA TRP A 95 14.41 -1.49 8.20
C TRP A 95 14.14 -2.63 7.23
N CYS A 96 15.11 -2.89 6.33
CA CYS A 96 14.99 -3.93 5.33
C CYS A 96 14.90 -5.31 5.99
N GLU A 97 13.88 -6.08 5.65
CA GLU A 97 13.68 -7.42 6.20
C GLU A 97 14.78 -8.40 5.79
N GLU A 98 15.41 -8.20 4.65
CA GLU A 98 16.46 -9.08 4.13
C GLU A 98 17.85 -8.72 4.67
N THR A 99 18.19 -7.43 4.72
CA THR A 99 19.56 -6.99 5.05
C THR A 99 19.67 -6.34 6.42
N GLY A 100 18.59 -5.90 7.04
CA GLY A 100 18.61 -5.14 8.28
C GLY A 100 19.04 -3.70 8.12
N GLU A 101 19.37 -3.26 6.91
CA GLU A 101 19.79 -1.88 6.65
C GLU A 101 18.56 -0.96 6.51
N PRO A 102 18.75 0.37 6.67
CA PRO A 102 17.66 1.31 6.47
C PRO A 102 17.09 1.25 5.05
N ILE A 103 15.76 1.26 4.94
CA ILE A 103 15.09 1.39 3.64
C ILE A 103 15.30 2.79 3.09
N GLY A 104 15.29 3.80 3.97
CA GLY A 104 15.51 5.19 3.61
C GLY A 104 14.24 6.00 3.49
N LEU A 105 14.30 7.26 3.92
CA LEU A 105 13.14 8.15 3.94
C LEU A 105 12.57 8.40 2.54
N GLY A 106 13.45 8.60 1.55
CA GLY A 106 13.00 8.85 0.18
C GLY A 106 12.18 7.72 -0.41
N ARG A 107 12.64 6.48 -0.20
CA ARG A 107 11.91 5.30 -0.66
C ARG A 107 10.61 5.12 0.09
N LEU A 108 10.61 5.35 1.41
CA LEU A 108 9.40 5.22 2.24
C LEU A 108 8.36 6.29 1.92
N LEU A 109 8.77 7.49 1.52
CA LEU A 109 7.83 8.51 1.05
C LEU A 109 7.12 8.09 -0.22
N LEU A 110 7.84 7.42 -1.14
CA LEU A 110 7.27 6.90 -2.38
C LEU A 110 6.48 5.62 -2.17
N ARG A 111 6.94 4.76 -1.29
CA ARG A 111 6.31 3.47 -0.98
C ARG A 111 6.30 3.23 0.53
N PRO A 112 5.35 3.82 1.26
CA PRO A 112 5.33 3.72 2.72
C PRO A 112 5.21 2.30 3.26
N THR A 113 4.72 1.35 2.47
CA THR A 113 4.58 -0.05 2.87
C THR A 113 5.79 -0.91 2.48
N ALA A 114 6.87 -0.31 1.98
CA ALA A 114 8.06 -1.06 1.58
C ALA A 114 8.68 -1.81 2.76
N THR A 115 9.09 -3.05 2.51
CA THR A 115 9.75 -3.92 3.49
C THR A 115 11.20 -4.23 3.11
N LEU A 116 11.61 -3.87 1.90
CA LEU A 116 12.95 -4.13 1.36
C LEU A 116 13.59 -2.83 0.91
N CYS A 117 14.90 -2.71 1.12
CA CYS A 117 15.68 -1.65 0.49
C CYS A 117 15.72 -1.88 -1.02
N ILE A 118 16.16 -0.87 -1.79
CA ILE A 118 16.14 -0.95 -3.25
C ILE A 118 16.97 -2.11 -3.79
N GLU A 119 18.14 -2.35 -3.22
CA GLU A 119 19.03 -3.44 -3.65
C GLU A 119 18.41 -4.82 -3.40
N ALA A 120 17.80 -5.00 -2.23
CA ALA A 120 17.11 -6.26 -1.90
C ALA A 120 15.89 -6.48 -2.81
N LYS A 121 15.16 -5.41 -3.14
CA LYS A 121 14.02 -5.49 -4.06
C LYS A 121 14.46 -5.87 -5.46
N GLN A 122 15.55 -5.29 -5.94
CA GLN A 122 16.10 -5.63 -7.25
C GLN A 122 16.54 -7.08 -7.33
N ARG A 123 17.17 -7.60 -6.28
CA ARG A 123 17.55 -9.02 -6.21
C ARG A 123 16.32 -9.94 -6.24
N GLN A 124 15.27 -9.57 -5.52
CA GLN A 124 14.02 -10.32 -5.52
C GLN A 124 13.40 -10.38 -6.92
N GLU A 125 13.35 -9.25 -7.62
CA GLU A 125 12.81 -9.17 -8.98
C GLU A 125 13.64 -10.00 -9.96
N GLN A 126 14.96 -10.03 -9.83
CA GLN A 126 15.84 -10.86 -10.65
C GLN A 126 15.59 -12.34 -10.42
N ARG A 127 15.43 -12.76 -9.15
CA ARG A 127 15.10 -14.14 -8.82
C ARG A 127 13.76 -14.58 -9.40
N GLU A 128 12.75 -13.72 -9.32
CA GLU A 128 11.44 -13.99 -9.89
C GLU A 128 11.48 -14.13 -11.41
N ARG A 129 12.24 -13.28 -12.09
CA ARG A 129 12.43 -13.38 -13.54
C ARG A 129 13.12 -14.68 -13.93
N HIS A 130 14.13 -15.09 -13.17
CA HIS A 130 14.89 -16.31 -13.43
C HIS A 130 14.00 -17.54 -13.30
N VAL A 131 13.18 -17.60 -12.27
CA VAL A 131 12.22 -18.69 -12.07
C VAL A 131 11.20 -18.76 -13.20
N ARG A 132 10.74 -17.62 -13.72
CA ARG A 132 9.78 -17.58 -14.83
C ARG A 132 10.36 -18.03 -16.17
N GLN A 133 11.68 -17.94 -16.34
CA GLN A 133 12.36 -18.37 -17.57
C GLN A 133 12.64 -19.88 -17.59
N ASP A 134 12.61 -20.52 -16.46
CA ASP A 134 12.75 -21.97 -16.33
C ASP A 134 11.37 -22.63 -16.42
#